data_9a050d29c099536ca6616e37f823c143
#
_entry.id   9a050d29c099536ca6616e37f823c143
#
_cell.length_a   1.000
_cell.length_b   1.000
_cell.length_c   1.000
_cell.angle_alpha   90.00
_cell.angle_beta   90.00
_cell.angle_gamma   90.00
#
_symmetry.space_group_name_H-M   'P 1'
#
loop_
_entity.id
_entity.type
_entity.pdbx_description
1 polymer ?
#
loop_
_entity_poly.entity_id
_entity_poly.type
_entity_poly.pdbx_seq_one_letter_code
_entity_poly.pdbx_strand_id
1 'polypeptide(L)'
;MKLKKIGISLRVEKIEKFNEKRDTISHDWINFLQKLDYFPVLIPNNLTDVEDYISELKLNGIILSGGDNIGEFPERDQTENKILEYAIKNSIPVLGVCRGMQLINTFFNGTISENSNSGHVGKPHNIDIMNPSLVNLFGHDKLEVNSFHNNLIKKDDIGDELDVFALSEKDFTIEGCFHKKYPIIGVMWHPERDQQKKHQSQIIDIFYNKKIW
;
A
#
# COMPACT_ATOMS: atom_id res chain seq x y z
N MET A 1 21.44 -4.71 -17.12
CA MET A 1 20.94 -3.57 -16.31
C MET A 1 20.79 -4.05 -14.86
N LYS A 2 21.17 -3.22 -13.88
CA LYS A 2 20.94 -3.59 -12.46
C LYS A 2 19.44 -3.45 -12.15
N LEU A 3 18.82 -4.50 -11.64
CA LEU A 3 17.41 -4.45 -11.24
C LEU A 3 17.20 -3.39 -10.16
N LYS A 4 16.06 -2.71 -10.23
CA LYS A 4 15.66 -1.71 -9.23
C LYS A 4 15.16 -2.41 -7.98
N LYS A 5 15.64 -2.00 -6.81
CA LYS A 5 15.30 -2.59 -5.51
C LYS A 5 14.03 -1.97 -4.94
N ILE A 6 13.03 -2.78 -4.67
CA ILE A 6 11.79 -2.37 -4.00
C ILE A 6 11.75 -3.01 -2.61
N GLY A 7 11.75 -2.16 -1.57
CA GLY A 7 11.52 -2.60 -0.20
C GLY A 7 10.07 -3.00 0.01
N ILE A 8 9.83 -4.04 0.81
CA ILE A 8 8.47 -4.47 1.17
C ILE A 8 8.43 -4.67 2.69
N SER A 9 7.50 -4.00 3.36
CA SER A 9 7.21 -4.26 4.77
C SER A 9 6.55 -5.63 4.94
N LEU A 10 6.86 -6.30 6.04
CA LEU A 10 6.37 -7.63 6.34
C LEU A 10 5.20 -7.57 7.33
N ARG A 11 4.23 -8.48 7.17
CA ARG A 11 3.21 -8.70 8.18
C ARG A 11 3.76 -9.55 9.31
N VAL A 12 3.16 -9.45 10.49
CA VAL A 12 3.53 -10.26 11.65
C VAL A 12 2.52 -11.39 11.83
N GLU A 13 3.00 -12.59 12.06
CA GLU A 13 2.18 -13.75 12.41
C GLU A 13 2.64 -14.32 13.76
N LYS A 14 1.69 -14.53 14.67
CA LYS A 14 1.95 -15.18 15.95
C LYS A 14 1.71 -16.67 15.81
N ILE A 15 2.77 -17.44 16.00
CA ILE A 15 2.69 -18.91 16.00
C ILE A 15 2.45 -19.36 17.45
N GLU A 16 1.18 -19.56 17.80
CA GLU A 16 0.74 -19.87 19.16
C GLU A 16 1.46 -21.08 19.78
N LYS A 17 1.67 -22.15 18.98
CA LYS A 17 2.35 -23.37 19.42
C LYS A 17 3.75 -23.13 20.00
N PHE A 18 4.44 -22.09 19.51
CA PHE A 18 5.81 -21.80 19.88
C PHE A 18 5.93 -20.47 20.66
N ASN A 19 4.82 -19.76 20.86
CA ASN A 19 4.79 -18.39 21.39
C ASN A 19 5.81 -17.48 20.66
N GLU A 20 5.87 -17.57 19.33
CA GLU A 20 6.86 -16.94 18.48
C GLU A 20 6.16 -16.00 17.49
N LYS A 21 6.67 -14.78 17.35
CA LYS A 21 6.27 -13.87 16.28
C LYS A 21 7.21 -14.06 15.08
N ARG A 22 6.64 -14.10 13.89
CA ARG A 22 7.36 -14.23 12.63
C ARG A 22 6.95 -13.13 11.66
N ASP A 23 7.93 -12.61 10.97
CA ASP A 23 7.68 -11.75 9.81
C ASP A 23 7.41 -12.61 8.58
N THR A 24 6.29 -12.34 7.89
CA THR A 24 5.83 -13.14 6.75
C THR A 24 5.40 -12.25 5.57
N ILE A 25 5.43 -12.82 4.38
CA ILE A 25 4.96 -12.19 3.14
C ILE A 25 4.29 -13.23 2.23
N SER A 26 3.22 -12.82 1.50
CA SER A 26 2.65 -13.67 0.45
C SER A 26 3.63 -13.82 -0.71
N HIS A 27 3.73 -15.04 -1.26
CA HIS A 27 4.48 -15.33 -2.48
C HIS A 27 3.99 -14.49 -3.67
N ASP A 28 2.73 -14.02 -3.65
CA ASP A 28 2.17 -13.16 -4.70
C ASP A 28 2.98 -11.89 -4.88
N TRP A 29 3.47 -11.28 -3.79
CA TRP A 29 4.31 -10.08 -3.85
C TRP A 29 5.63 -10.35 -4.58
N ILE A 30 6.29 -11.46 -4.26
CA ILE A 30 7.56 -11.82 -4.88
C ILE A 30 7.34 -12.07 -6.38
N ASN A 31 6.32 -12.87 -6.72
CA ASN A 31 5.98 -13.16 -8.10
C ASN A 31 5.61 -11.90 -8.88
N PHE A 32 4.83 -11.00 -8.28
CA PHE A 32 4.40 -9.75 -8.89
C PHE A 32 5.58 -8.84 -9.22
N LEU A 33 6.48 -8.60 -8.27
CA LEU A 33 7.65 -7.74 -8.49
C LEU A 33 8.64 -8.33 -9.48
N GLN A 34 8.92 -9.63 -9.41
CA GLN A 34 9.82 -10.30 -10.34
C GLN A 34 9.29 -10.27 -11.78
N LYS A 35 7.97 -10.43 -11.97
CA LYS A 35 7.32 -10.31 -13.28
C LYS A 35 7.46 -8.90 -13.89
N LEU A 36 7.65 -7.89 -13.07
CA LEU A 36 7.85 -6.49 -13.46
C LEU A 36 9.35 -6.09 -13.48
N ASP A 37 10.27 -7.07 -13.45
CA ASP A 37 11.72 -6.86 -13.43
C ASP A 37 12.24 -6.03 -12.25
N TYR A 38 11.56 -6.12 -11.08
CA TYR A 38 12.03 -5.52 -9.83
C TYR A 38 12.69 -6.56 -8.93
N PHE A 39 13.63 -6.09 -8.11
CA PHE A 39 14.29 -6.89 -7.09
C PHE A 39 13.60 -6.66 -5.73
N PRO A 40 12.86 -7.64 -5.19
CA PRO A 40 12.20 -7.50 -3.89
C PRO A 40 13.22 -7.55 -2.75
N VAL A 41 13.11 -6.58 -1.82
CA VAL A 41 13.92 -6.52 -0.60
C VAL A 41 12.98 -6.51 0.59
N LEU A 42 13.03 -7.54 1.42
CA LEU A 42 12.17 -7.69 2.57
C LEU A 42 12.68 -6.80 3.72
N ILE A 43 11.80 -6.00 4.31
CA ILE A 43 12.10 -5.14 5.44
C ILE A 43 11.47 -5.78 6.68
N PRO A 44 12.29 -6.35 7.60
CA PRO A 44 11.77 -6.96 8.81
C PRO A 44 11.26 -5.91 9.80
N ASN A 45 10.38 -6.35 10.69
CA ASN A 45 9.95 -5.57 11.84
C ASN A 45 10.97 -5.71 12.99
N ASN A 46 10.73 -5.01 14.08
CA ASN A 46 11.55 -5.10 15.29
C ASN A 46 13.05 -4.79 15.08
N LEU A 47 13.35 -3.90 14.13
CA LEU A 47 14.70 -3.37 13.92
C LEU A 47 15.03 -2.35 15.00
N THR A 48 16.27 -2.35 15.52
CA THR A 48 16.74 -1.35 16.47
C THR A 48 16.79 0.04 15.83
N ASP A 49 17.28 0.11 14.59
CA ASP A 49 17.33 1.34 13.80
C ASP A 49 16.82 1.05 12.38
N VAL A 50 15.62 1.51 12.11
CA VAL A 50 14.96 1.33 10.81
C VAL A 50 15.58 2.26 9.76
N GLU A 51 15.93 3.50 10.14
CA GLU A 51 16.49 4.50 9.21
C GLU A 51 17.85 4.05 8.68
N ASP A 52 18.74 3.65 9.57
CA ASP A 52 20.06 3.11 9.19
C ASP A 52 19.93 1.87 8.30
N TYR A 53 19.06 0.93 8.68
CA TYR A 53 18.84 -0.27 7.89
C TYR A 53 18.40 0.04 6.47
N ILE A 54 17.38 0.90 6.29
CA ILE A 54 16.85 1.26 4.97
C ILE A 54 17.89 2.03 4.15
N SER A 55 18.67 2.91 4.79
CA SER A 55 19.69 3.70 4.11
C SER A 55 20.75 2.83 3.40
N GLU A 56 21.18 1.75 4.06
CA GLU A 56 22.12 0.78 3.52
C GLU A 56 21.57 -0.04 2.35
N LEU A 57 20.25 -0.28 2.33
CA LEU A 57 19.61 -1.05 1.26
C LEU A 57 19.59 -0.30 -0.09
N LYS A 58 19.65 1.03 -0.08
CA LYS A 58 19.61 1.89 -1.29
C LYS A 58 18.41 1.55 -2.17
N LEU A 59 17.22 1.64 -1.57
CA LEU A 59 15.98 1.29 -2.22
C LEU A 59 15.58 2.33 -3.28
N ASN A 60 14.92 1.87 -4.32
CA ASN A 60 14.38 2.71 -5.38
C ASN A 60 12.89 3.03 -5.16
N GLY A 61 12.24 2.32 -4.25
CA GLY A 61 10.86 2.50 -3.83
C GLY A 61 10.52 1.55 -2.70
N ILE A 62 9.41 1.80 -2.01
CA ILE A 62 8.97 1.00 -0.87
C ILE A 62 7.49 0.68 -1.00
N ILE A 63 7.11 -0.55 -0.66
CA ILE A 63 5.73 -1.01 -0.55
C ILE A 63 5.41 -1.27 0.92
N LEU A 64 4.37 -0.63 1.44
CA LEU A 64 3.75 -0.98 2.70
C LEU A 64 2.66 -2.01 2.40
N SER A 65 2.88 -3.25 2.82
CA SER A 65 2.02 -4.37 2.44
C SER A 65 0.71 -4.43 3.23
N GLY A 66 -0.26 -5.19 2.73
CA GLY A 66 -1.49 -5.51 3.44
C GLY A 66 -1.28 -6.46 4.63
N GLY A 67 -2.36 -6.84 5.32
CA GLY A 67 -2.37 -7.82 6.42
C GLY A 67 -3.02 -7.29 7.69
N ASP A 68 -2.43 -7.55 8.85
CA ASP A 68 -2.91 -7.26 10.21
C ASP A 68 -3.55 -5.87 10.37
N ASN A 69 -4.41 -5.69 11.35
CA ASN A 69 -4.95 -4.36 11.64
C ASN A 69 -3.89 -3.44 12.29
N ILE A 70 -4.03 -2.15 12.06
CA ILE A 70 -3.21 -1.14 12.76
C ILE A 70 -3.51 -1.24 14.25
N GLY A 71 -2.44 -1.21 15.07
CA GLY A 71 -2.51 -1.39 16.52
C GLY A 71 -2.40 -2.84 16.99
N GLU A 72 -2.55 -3.83 16.11
CA GLU A 72 -2.45 -5.26 16.48
C GLU A 72 -1.00 -5.68 16.75
N PHE A 73 -0.06 -5.19 15.96
CA PHE A 73 1.37 -5.42 16.10
C PHE A 73 2.16 -4.11 16.14
N PRO A 74 2.38 -3.53 17.34
CA PRO A 74 3.04 -2.23 17.47
C PRO A 74 4.43 -2.16 16.84
N GLU A 75 5.18 -3.25 16.82
CA GLU A 75 6.48 -3.33 16.16
C GLU A 75 6.40 -3.10 14.64
N ARG A 76 5.34 -3.57 14.00
CA ARG A 76 5.08 -3.32 12.58
C ARG A 76 4.68 -1.87 12.34
N ASP A 77 3.76 -1.36 13.16
CA ASP A 77 3.30 0.03 13.04
C ASP A 77 4.47 1.01 13.19
N GLN A 78 5.33 0.79 14.18
CA GLN A 78 6.52 1.60 14.41
C GLN A 78 7.49 1.54 13.24
N THR A 79 7.77 0.35 12.72
CA THR A 79 8.66 0.15 11.57
C THR A 79 8.11 0.88 10.34
N GLU A 80 6.84 0.72 10.01
CA GLU A 80 6.25 1.34 8.82
C GLU A 80 6.13 2.88 8.95
N ASN A 81 5.87 3.41 10.16
CA ASN A 81 5.94 4.85 10.41
C ASN A 81 7.35 5.41 10.17
N LYS A 82 8.39 4.74 10.65
CA LYS A 82 9.79 5.11 10.39
C LYS A 82 10.16 5.03 8.91
N ILE A 83 9.63 4.03 8.21
CA ILE A 83 9.76 3.93 6.74
C ILE A 83 9.16 5.16 6.06
N LEU A 84 7.96 5.60 6.45
CA LEU A 84 7.31 6.80 5.90
C LEU A 84 8.11 8.07 6.20
N GLU A 85 8.56 8.28 7.43
CA GLU A 85 9.42 9.41 7.82
C GLU A 85 10.68 9.46 6.93
N TYR A 86 11.38 8.34 6.77
CA TYR A 86 12.57 8.24 5.93
C TYR A 86 12.28 8.49 4.46
N ALA A 87 11.21 7.91 3.93
CA ALA A 87 10.81 8.06 2.54
C ALA A 87 10.45 9.51 2.20
N ILE A 88 9.74 10.22 3.09
CA ILE A 88 9.42 11.65 2.95
C ILE A 88 10.71 12.48 2.91
N LYS A 89 11.60 12.28 3.87
CA LYS A 89 12.88 13.00 3.98
C LYS A 89 13.76 12.84 2.74
N ASN A 90 13.73 11.65 2.13
CA ASN A 90 14.58 11.28 0.99
C ASN A 90 13.85 11.24 -0.36
N SER A 91 12.58 11.64 -0.41
CA SER A 91 11.74 11.62 -1.62
C SER A 91 11.70 10.24 -2.31
N ILE A 92 11.71 9.17 -1.52
CA ILE A 92 11.60 7.80 -2.01
C ILE A 92 10.12 7.50 -2.26
N PRO A 93 9.75 6.95 -3.43
CA PRO A 93 8.36 6.57 -3.71
C PRO A 93 7.84 5.51 -2.73
N VAL A 94 6.59 5.69 -2.25
CA VAL A 94 5.89 4.74 -1.37
C VAL A 94 4.55 4.34 -1.97
N LEU A 95 4.29 3.04 -2.05
CA LEU A 95 2.98 2.47 -2.34
C LEU A 95 2.43 1.77 -1.09
N GLY A 96 1.31 2.26 -0.56
CA GLY A 96 0.54 1.56 0.48
C GLY A 96 -0.55 0.70 -0.12
N VAL A 97 -0.64 -0.56 0.29
CA VAL A 97 -1.65 -1.51 -0.20
C VAL A 97 -2.51 -1.99 0.96
N CYS A 98 -3.83 -1.83 0.84
CA CYS A 98 -4.83 -2.20 1.85
C CYS A 98 -4.46 -1.58 3.23
N ARG A 99 -3.96 -2.37 4.18
CA ARG A 99 -3.45 -1.85 5.45
C ARG A 99 -2.38 -0.77 5.26
N GLY A 100 -1.50 -0.90 4.27
CA GLY A 100 -0.48 0.12 3.98
C GLY A 100 -1.09 1.47 3.58
N MET A 101 -2.21 1.49 2.84
CA MET A 101 -2.97 2.71 2.58
C MET A 101 -3.61 3.27 3.86
N GLN A 102 -4.15 2.41 4.72
CA GLN A 102 -4.71 2.80 6.02
C GLN A 102 -3.63 3.45 6.91
N LEU A 103 -2.42 2.89 6.93
CA LEU A 103 -1.29 3.47 7.67
C LEU A 103 -0.89 4.84 7.11
N ILE A 104 -0.80 4.99 5.79
CA ILE A 104 -0.56 6.30 5.16
C ILE A 104 -1.63 7.29 5.61
N ASN A 105 -2.90 6.91 5.57
CA ASN A 105 -4.00 7.76 6.00
C ASN A 105 -3.83 8.21 7.46
N THR A 106 -3.59 7.29 8.37
CA THR A 106 -3.42 7.61 9.80
C THR A 106 -2.14 8.39 10.09
N PHE A 107 -1.07 8.16 9.35
CA PHE A 107 0.17 8.94 9.44
C PHE A 107 -0.06 10.42 9.11
N PHE A 108 -0.96 10.73 8.20
CA PHE A 108 -1.38 12.09 7.86
C PHE A 108 -2.67 12.53 8.58
N ASN A 109 -2.89 12.07 9.82
CA ASN A 109 -3.99 12.45 10.71
C ASN A 109 -5.40 12.01 10.28
N GLY A 110 -5.52 11.12 9.30
CA GLY A 110 -6.80 10.52 8.95
C GLY A 110 -7.26 9.46 9.94
N THR A 111 -8.49 9.02 9.79
CA THR A 111 -9.09 7.97 10.63
C THR A 111 -9.51 6.75 9.81
N ILE A 112 -9.80 5.65 10.49
CA ILE A 112 -10.25 4.39 9.89
C ILE A 112 -11.58 4.03 10.53
N SER A 113 -12.55 3.70 9.68
CA SER A 113 -13.85 3.19 10.12
C SER A 113 -13.90 1.67 9.98
N GLU A 114 -14.31 0.97 11.04
CA GLU A 114 -14.65 -0.46 10.95
C GLU A 114 -16.00 -0.63 10.26
N ASN A 115 -16.10 -1.58 9.35
CA ASN A 115 -17.37 -1.94 8.73
C ASN A 115 -17.75 -3.39 9.09
N SER A 116 -18.58 -3.54 10.10
CA SER A 116 -19.10 -4.84 10.56
C SER A 116 -19.96 -5.59 9.53
N ASN A 117 -20.41 -4.89 8.46
CA ASN A 117 -21.29 -5.43 7.41
C ASN A 117 -20.65 -5.39 6.02
N SER A 118 -19.33 -5.48 5.93
CA SER A 118 -18.62 -5.25 4.69
C SER A 118 -18.90 -6.29 3.61
N GLY A 119 -19.59 -5.86 2.58
CA GLY A 119 -19.65 -6.60 1.31
C GLY A 119 -18.33 -6.54 0.53
N HIS A 120 -17.21 -6.13 1.17
CA HIS A 120 -15.91 -5.93 0.57
C HIS A 120 -14.96 -7.14 0.69
N VAL A 121 -15.24 -8.10 1.56
CA VAL A 121 -14.34 -9.25 1.74
C VAL A 121 -14.60 -10.31 0.68
N GLY A 122 -13.58 -10.58 -0.16
CA GLY A 122 -13.59 -11.68 -1.12
C GLY A 122 -14.50 -11.49 -2.34
N LYS A 123 -15.01 -10.28 -2.57
CA LYS A 123 -15.86 -9.96 -3.73
C LYS A 123 -15.27 -8.81 -4.52
N PRO A 124 -14.95 -8.99 -5.80
CA PRO A 124 -14.57 -7.86 -6.67
C PRO A 124 -15.68 -6.80 -6.70
N HIS A 125 -15.28 -5.55 -6.84
CA HIS A 125 -16.20 -4.43 -7.03
C HIS A 125 -15.63 -3.38 -7.99
N ASN A 126 -16.49 -2.51 -8.49
CA ASN A 126 -16.08 -1.42 -9.34
C ASN A 126 -15.67 -0.21 -8.51
N ILE A 127 -14.66 0.49 -9.01
CA ILE A 127 -14.22 1.78 -8.50
C ILE A 127 -14.26 2.82 -9.61
N ASP A 128 -14.60 4.06 -9.25
CA ASP A 128 -14.55 5.23 -10.12
C ASP A 128 -13.21 5.95 -9.94
N ILE A 129 -12.48 6.17 -11.04
CA ILE A 129 -11.22 6.91 -11.04
C ILE A 129 -11.51 8.39 -11.29
N MET A 130 -11.22 9.22 -10.30
CA MET A 130 -11.55 10.66 -10.28
C MET A 130 -10.46 11.54 -10.93
N ASN A 131 -9.21 11.08 -10.94
CA ASN A 131 -8.07 11.86 -11.43
C ASN A 131 -7.88 11.68 -12.94
N PRO A 132 -7.96 12.76 -13.78
CA PRO A 132 -7.87 12.64 -15.23
C PRO A 132 -6.54 12.03 -15.74
N SER A 133 -5.42 12.30 -15.06
CA SER A 133 -4.12 11.73 -15.43
C SER A 133 -4.10 10.22 -15.24
N LEU A 134 -4.77 9.73 -14.18
CA LEU A 134 -4.91 8.30 -13.92
C LEU A 134 -5.92 7.63 -14.86
N VAL A 135 -7.03 8.31 -15.19
CA VAL A 135 -7.95 7.84 -16.23
C VAL A 135 -7.20 7.62 -17.55
N ASN A 136 -6.39 8.59 -17.97
CA ASN A 136 -5.57 8.46 -19.18
C ASN A 136 -4.57 7.29 -19.10
N LEU A 137 -3.98 7.07 -17.93
CA LEU A 137 -3.01 6.00 -17.74
C LEU A 137 -3.65 4.62 -17.73
N PHE A 138 -4.76 4.45 -17.01
CA PHE A 138 -5.51 3.19 -16.98
C PHE A 138 -6.28 2.93 -18.28
N GLY A 139 -6.62 3.99 -19.02
CA GLY A 139 -7.44 3.94 -20.23
C GLY A 139 -8.94 3.85 -19.95
N HIS A 140 -9.35 3.89 -18.70
CA HIS A 140 -10.73 3.79 -18.24
C HIS A 140 -10.94 4.63 -16.97
N ASP A 141 -12.13 5.19 -16.82
CA ASP A 141 -12.60 5.89 -15.62
C ASP A 141 -13.20 4.94 -14.56
N LYS A 142 -13.47 3.67 -14.95
CA LYS A 142 -13.96 2.61 -14.07
C LYS A 142 -13.07 1.39 -14.15
N LEU A 143 -12.74 0.82 -12.99
CA LEU A 143 -11.96 -0.40 -12.89
C LEU A 143 -12.67 -1.39 -11.97
N GLU A 144 -12.62 -2.68 -12.30
CA GLU A 144 -12.99 -3.75 -11.39
C GLU A 144 -11.76 -4.19 -10.62
N VAL A 145 -11.80 -4.10 -9.29
CA VAL A 145 -10.71 -4.46 -8.38
C VAL A 145 -11.11 -5.58 -7.43
N ASN A 146 -10.13 -6.33 -6.94
CA ASN A 146 -10.36 -7.28 -5.86
C ASN A 146 -10.49 -6.55 -4.51
N SER A 147 -11.09 -7.19 -3.53
CA SER A 147 -11.31 -6.60 -2.21
C SER A 147 -11.19 -7.64 -1.11
N PHE A 148 -10.36 -7.33 -0.09
CA PHE A 148 -10.07 -8.22 1.03
C PHE A 148 -9.99 -7.46 2.38
N HIS A 149 -10.70 -6.35 2.51
CA HIS A 149 -10.63 -5.49 3.70
C HIS A 149 -11.97 -5.36 4.43
N ASN A 150 -11.90 -5.28 5.76
CA ASN A 150 -13.03 -4.95 6.63
C ASN A 150 -13.02 -3.47 7.03
N ASN A 151 -11.82 -2.88 7.12
CA ASN A 151 -11.64 -1.49 7.47
C ASN A 151 -11.79 -0.60 6.24
N LEU A 152 -12.40 0.56 6.42
CA LEU A 152 -12.73 1.51 5.37
C LEU A 152 -12.18 2.90 5.71
N ILE A 153 -11.94 3.70 4.68
CA ILE A 153 -11.68 5.13 4.81
C ILE A 153 -12.86 5.85 4.14
N LYS A 154 -13.64 6.60 4.90
CA LYS A 154 -14.73 7.44 4.37
C LYS A 154 -14.18 8.78 3.91
N LYS A 155 -14.99 9.53 3.18
CA LYS A 155 -14.58 10.84 2.66
C LYS A 155 -14.12 11.81 3.75
N ASP A 156 -14.79 11.80 4.90
CA ASP A 156 -14.45 12.69 6.02
C ASP A 156 -13.31 12.15 6.90
N ASP A 157 -12.86 10.92 6.64
CA ASP A 157 -11.79 10.23 7.37
C ASP A 157 -10.41 10.37 6.69
N ILE A 158 -10.34 11.05 5.54
CA ILE A 158 -9.08 11.20 4.79
C ILE A 158 -8.08 12.11 5.52
N GLY A 159 -6.83 11.72 5.52
CA GLY A 159 -5.75 12.46 6.16
C GLY A 159 -5.37 13.76 5.46
N ASP A 160 -4.66 14.63 6.19
CA ASP A 160 -4.18 15.90 5.72
C ASP A 160 -3.28 15.73 4.47
N GLU A 161 -3.35 16.68 3.53
CA GLU A 161 -2.53 16.68 2.31
C GLU A 161 -2.68 15.43 1.40
N LEU A 162 -3.68 14.59 1.65
CA LEU A 162 -4.03 13.47 0.78
C LEU A 162 -5.18 13.85 -0.16
N ASP A 163 -5.02 13.59 -1.45
CA ASP A 163 -6.06 13.72 -2.47
C ASP A 163 -6.61 12.33 -2.85
N VAL A 164 -7.92 12.24 -2.98
CA VAL A 164 -8.61 11.02 -3.39
C VAL A 164 -8.62 10.90 -4.91
N PHE A 165 -8.23 9.74 -5.43
CA PHE A 165 -8.30 9.47 -6.86
C PHE A 165 -9.23 8.32 -7.24
N ALA A 166 -9.64 7.48 -6.29
CA ALA A 166 -10.52 6.34 -6.55
C ALA A 166 -11.56 6.17 -5.42
N LEU A 167 -12.80 5.95 -5.80
CA LEU A 167 -13.92 5.69 -4.90
C LEU A 167 -14.63 4.40 -5.28
N SER A 168 -15.11 3.65 -4.29
CA SER A 168 -16.02 2.53 -4.50
C SER A 168 -17.33 3.02 -5.11
N GLU A 169 -17.78 2.41 -6.20
CA GLU A 169 -19.06 2.73 -6.85
C GLU A 169 -20.26 2.40 -5.94
N LYS A 170 -20.07 1.46 -5.01
CA LYS A 170 -21.15 0.94 -4.16
C LYS A 170 -21.49 1.84 -2.98
N ASP A 171 -20.48 2.37 -2.29
CA ASP A 171 -20.66 3.06 -0.99
C ASP A 171 -19.78 4.31 -0.85
N PHE A 172 -19.10 4.70 -1.93
CA PHE A 172 -18.25 5.88 -2.00
C PHE A 172 -17.11 5.91 -0.97
N THR A 173 -16.73 4.75 -0.45
CA THR A 173 -15.52 4.63 0.37
C THR A 173 -14.28 4.85 -0.49
N ILE A 174 -13.21 5.34 0.14
CA ILE A 174 -11.97 5.69 -0.55
C ILE A 174 -11.19 4.42 -0.86
N GLU A 175 -10.95 4.18 -2.15
CA GLU A 175 -10.23 3.04 -2.66
C GLU A 175 -8.81 3.42 -3.14
N GLY A 176 -8.56 4.72 -3.32
CA GLY A 176 -7.24 5.20 -3.71
C GLY A 176 -7.01 6.65 -3.33
N CYS A 177 -5.82 6.94 -2.80
CA CYS A 177 -5.38 8.28 -2.47
C CYS A 177 -3.89 8.47 -2.80
N PHE A 178 -3.46 9.73 -2.91
CA PHE A 178 -2.05 10.09 -3.06
C PHE A 178 -1.75 11.40 -2.30
N HIS A 179 -0.50 11.56 -1.89
CA HIS A 179 -0.08 12.77 -1.22
C HIS A 179 0.21 13.88 -2.24
N LYS A 180 -0.25 15.12 -1.99
CA LYS A 180 -0.12 16.27 -2.89
C LYS A 180 1.32 16.65 -3.25
N LYS A 181 2.27 16.38 -2.37
CA LYS A 181 3.66 16.83 -2.49
C LYS A 181 4.68 15.70 -2.58
N TYR A 182 4.49 14.63 -1.83
CA TYR A 182 5.44 13.52 -1.75
C TYR A 182 5.02 12.37 -2.66
N PRO A 183 5.96 11.58 -3.20
CA PRO A 183 5.64 10.44 -4.08
C PRO A 183 5.07 9.26 -3.27
N ILE A 184 3.92 9.49 -2.64
CA ILE A 184 3.21 8.52 -1.79
C ILE A 184 1.82 8.29 -2.38
N ILE A 185 1.48 7.05 -2.66
CA ILE A 185 0.17 6.61 -3.14
C ILE A 185 -0.32 5.43 -2.31
N GLY A 186 -1.62 5.38 -2.06
CA GLY A 186 -2.29 4.26 -1.40
C GLY A 186 -3.41 3.71 -2.26
N VAL A 187 -3.56 2.39 -2.26
CA VAL A 187 -4.70 1.67 -2.86
C VAL A 187 -5.27 0.66 -1.88
N MET A 188 -6.59 0.50 -1.88
CA MET A 188 -7.24 -0.43 -0.94
C MET A 188 -7.27 -1.87 -1.47
N TRP A 189 -7.26 -2.04 -2.79
CA TRP A 189 -7.18 -3.36 -3.44
C TRP A 189 -5.76 -3.92 -3.45
N HIS A 190 -5.63 -5.21 -3.81
CA HIS A 190 -4.39 -5.97 -3.83
C HIS A 190 -3.90 -6.21 -5.26
N PRO A 191 -3.00 -5.36 -5.80
CA PRO A 191 -2.47 -5.51 -7.16
C PRO A 191 -1.67 -6.81 -7.34
N GLU A 192 -1.07 -7.33 -6.28
CA GLU A 192 -0.28 -8.56 -6.30
C GLU A 192 -1.12 -9.82 -6.50
N ARG A 193 -2.43 -9.78 -6.20
CA ARG A 193 -3.28 -10.99 -6.23
C ARG A 193 -3.94 -11.26 -7.57
N ASP A 194 -4.14 -10.23 -8.41
CA ASP A 194 -4.79 -10.36 -9.72
C ASP A 194 -3.88 -9.82 -10.83
N GLN A 195 -2.75 -10.48 -11.00
CA GLN A 195 -1.67 -10.06 -11.91
C GLN A 195 -2.02 -10.13 -13.40
N GLN A 196 -3.19 -10.66 -13.77
CA GLN A 196 -3.62 -10.74 -15.17
C GLN A 196 -4.26 -9.43 -15.65
N LYS A 197 -4.84 -8.64 -14.76
CA LYS A 197 -5.42 -7.35 -15.10
C LYS A 197 -4.33 -6.29 -15.29
N LYS A 198 -4.36 -5.63 -16.43
CA LYS A 198 -3.34 -4.64 -16.84
C LYS A 198 -3.18 -3.50 -15.83
N HIS A 199 -4.27 -2.98 -15.27
CA HIS A 199 -4.21 -1.87 -14.32
C HIS A 199 -3.45 -2.21 -13.03
N GLN A 200 -3.32 -3.48 -12.67
CA GLN A 200 -2.53 -3.89 -11.51
C GLN A 200 -1.03 -3.60 -11.69
N SER A 201 -0.48 -3.84 -12.87
CA SER A 201 0.91 -3.47 -13.17
C SER A 201 1.08 -1.96 -13.36
N GLN A 202 0.05 -1.28 -13.88
CA GLN A 202 0.08 0.16 -14.09
C GLN A 202 0.19 0.96 -12.78
N ILE A 203 -0.35 0.45 -11.67
CA ILE A 203 -0.20 1.11 -10.35
C ILE A 203 1.29 1.21 -9.95
N ILE A 204 2.08 0.20 -10.26
CA ILE A 204 3.53 0.22 -10.01
C ILE A 204 4.23 1.24 -10.93
N ASP A 205 3.78 1.40 -12.15
CA ASP A 205 4.30 2.41 -13.07
C ASP A 205 4.03 3.84 -12.58
N ILE A 206 2.85 4.09 -12.00
CA ILE A 206 2.50 5.38 -11.39
C ILE A 206 3.45 5.68 -10.25
N PHE A 207 3.49 4.77 -9.30
CA PHE A 207 4.31 4.82 -8.11
C PHE A 207 5.79 5.07 -8.47
N TYR A 208 6.31 4.27 -9.41
CA TYR A 208 7.73 4.27 -9.71
C TYR A 208 8.18 5.46 -10.58
N ASN A 209 7.38 5.82 -11.56
CA ASN A 209 7.72 6.86 -12.52
C ASN A 209 7.18 8.25 -12.11
N LYS A 210 6.59 8.36 -10.92
CA LYS A 210 6.06 9.62 -10.37
C LYS A 210 5.09 10.32 -11.33
N LYS A 211 4.22 9.59 -11.99
CA LYS A 211 3.36 10.13 -13.06
C LYS A 211 2.22 11.02 -12.58
N ILE A 212 2.03 11.16 -11.26
CA ILE A 212 0.98 12.02 -10.68
C ILE A 212 1.56 13.31 -10.13
N TRP A 213 2.85 13.38 -9.86
CA TRP A 213 3.57 14.51 -9.27
C TRP A 213 4.39 15.30 -10.28
#